data_f059019a16ee84cd2002b461477f8f6e
#
_entry.id   f059019a16ee84cd2002b461477f8f6e
#
_cell.length_a   1.000
_cell.length_b   1.000
_cell.length_c   1.000
_cell.angle_alpha   90.00
_cell.angle_beta   90.00
_cell.angle_gamma   90.00
#
_symmetry.space_group_name_H-M   'P 1'
#
loop_
_entity.id
_entity.type
_entity.pdbx_description
1 polymer ?
#
loop_
_entity_poly.entity_id
_entity_poly.type
_entity_poly.pdbx_seq_one_letter_code
_entity_poly.pdbx_strand_id
1 'polypeptide(L)'
;MNFLPKLWNYIKKLSLIVALIAAVVTGGWMADRYDISKKPQIAEKQLIVEGHNALNIGRYADAKRIFEEELKINPQNQQAAWGLKIAEIRQTFFQPEFKEAIDSLYQQNPNDAHVNLFLGEFYATNDQPDKAVQYYEQAIGQNSKLAEAHYDLAMLYDQQGNYEAAKVESLRAIDISPIPKYRNNLGTVYFKQQHYEEAIREYGRNKEYPLSALESAKIYWHLEYLSQALSYQKQAIKWLEDEMIMSKPENQEAWYYEIVHGKEIELVKLEEKKSYAYLCLSVSLYLQGDRGGAENVVKKQRDLTVARQADINALLTADLDALVQANGSFAEQIAAYKQLYL
;
A
#
# COMPACT_ATOMS: atom_id res chain seq x y z
N MET A 1 -31.00 33.59 -35.75
CA MET A 1 -30.16 33.44 -34.54
C MET A 1 -29.03 32.42 -34.75
N ASN A 2 -28.06 32.66 -35.64
CA ASN A 2 -26.96 31.74 -35.95
C ASN A 2 -25.59 32.46 -36.02
N PHE A 3 -25.45 33.62 -35.29
CA PHE A 3 -24.22 34.39 -35.34
C PHE A 3 -23.19 33.97 -34.29
N LEU A 4 -23.62 33.57 -33.11
CA LEU A 4 -22.76 33.20 -31.95
C LEU A 4 -21.86 31.96 -32.19
N PRO A 5 -22.29 30.86 -32.78
CA PRO A 5 -21.42 29.68 -33.05
C PRO A 5 -20.33 29.98 -34.07
N LYS A 6 -20.63 30.85 -35.09
CA LYS A 6 -19.65 31.24 -36.12
C LYS A 6 -18.59 32.15 -35.53
N LEU A 7 -18.99 33.09 -34.66
CA LEU A 7 -18.10 34.00 -33.97
C LEU A 7 -17.17 33.25 -33.02
N TRP A 8 -17.68 32.24 -32.27
CA TRP A 8 -16.90 31.40 -31.37
C TRP A 8 -15.84 30.55 -32.11
N ASN A 9 -16.18 30.00 -33.30
CA ASN A 9 -15.20 29.33 -34.13
C ASN A 9 -14.15 30.27 -34.75
N TYR A 10 -14.51 31.51 -35.00
CA TYR A 10 -13.55 32.52 -35.47
C TYR A 10 -12.58 32.93 -34.37
N ILE A 11 -13.07 33.10 -33.12
CA ILE A 11 -12.26 33.42 -31.93
C ILE A 11 -11.30 32.25 -31.63
N LYS A 12 -11.75 31.00 -31.73
CA LYS A 12 -10.87 29.82 -31.58
C LYS A 12 -9.78 29.74 -32.66
N LYS A 13 -10.08 30.06 -33.91
CA LYS A 13 -9.08 30.12 -34.97
C LYS A 13 -8.10 31.27 -34.80
N LEU A 14 -8.57 32.44 -34.35
CA LEU A 14 -7.69 33.58 -34.02
C LEU A 14 -6.77 33.29 -32.83
N SER A 15 -7.28 32.66 -31.79
CA SER A 15 -6.46 32.29 -30.63
C SER A 15 -5.39 31.24 -30.98
N LEU A 16 -5.69 30.31 -31.92
CA LEU A 16 -4.70 29.34 -32.41
C LEU A 16 -3.62 30.01 -33.27
N ILE A 17 -4.01 31.00 -34.09
CA ILE A 17 -3.08 31.78 -34.94
C ILE A 17 -2.20 32.68 -34.05
N VAL A 18 -2.79 33.31 -33.04
CA VAL A 18 -2.02 34.12 -32.06
C VAL A 18 -1.08 33.25 -31.23
N ALA A 19 -1.51 32.02 -30.84
CA ALA A 19 -0.65 31.05 -30.16
C ALA A 19 0.48 30.54 -31.08
N LEU A 20 0.22 30.33 -32.38
CA LEU A 20 1.23 29.96 -33.37
C LEU A 20 2.22 31.09 -33.66
N ILE A 21 1.74 32.35 -33.78
CA ILE A 21 2.59 33.51 -33.96
C ILE A 21 3.41 33.81 -32.67
N ALA A 22 2.80 33.65 -31.51
CA ALA A 22 3.52 33.72 -30.24
C ALA A 22 4.57 32.61 -30.14
N ALA A 23 4.27 31.37 -30.57
CA ALA A 23 5.23 30.26 -30.62
C ALA A 23 6.36 30.50 -31.64
N VAL A 24 6.09 31.16 -32.78
CA VAL A 24 7.12 31.49 -33.77
C VAL A 24 7.95 32.68 -33.32
N VAL A 25 7.33 33.74 -32.72
CA VAL A 25 8.03 34.91 -32.22
C VAL A 25 8.79 34.61 -30.91
N THR A 26 8.23 33.75 -30.03
CA THR A 26 8.91 33.29 -28.81
C THR A 26 9.84 32.12 -29.11
N GLY A 27 9.61 31.34 -30.17
CA GLY A 27 10.50 30.26 -30.63
C GLY A 27 11.86 30.78 -31.08
N GLY A 28 11.93 31.98 -31.68
CA GLY A 28 13.20 32.66 -31.96
C GLY A 28 13.92 33.17 -30.70
N TRP A 29 13.17 33.50 -29.64
CA TRP A 29 13.72 33.91 -28.33
C TRP A 29 13.94 32.75 -27.37
N MET A 30 13.25 31.61 -27.55
CA MET A 30 13.47 30.40 -26.77
C MET A 30 14.56 29.51 -27.38
N ALA A 31 14.88 29.62 -28.68
CA ALA A 31 15.98 28.88 -29.27
C ALA A 31 17.34 29.22 -28.64
N ASP A 32 17.53 30.46 -28.18
CA ASP A 32 18.71 30.88 -27.42
C ASP A 32 18.68 30.46 -25.94
N ARG A 33 17.52 30.06 -25.40
CA ARG A 33 17.39 29.61 -24.01
C ARG A 33 17.30 28.09 -23.85
N TYR A 34 16.97 27.35 -24.91
CA TYR A 34 16.95 25.89 -24.92
C TYR A 34 18.11 25.38 -25.77
N ASP A 35 19.28 25.38 -25.15
CA ASP A 35 20.41 24.62 -25.66
C ASP A 35 19.99 23.16 -25.81
N ILE A 36 19.79 22.73 -27.05
CA ILE A 36 19.35 21.35 -27.41
C ILE A 36 20.32 20.31 -26.83
N SER A 37 21.60 20.71 -26.58
CA SER A 37 22.60 19.88 -25.91
C SER A 37 22.28 19.60 -24.44
N LYS A 38 21.41 20.41 -23.80
CA LYS A 38 21.00 20.26 -22.39
C LYS A 38 19.71 19.45 -22.22
N LYS A 39 18.94 19.20 -23.29
CA LYS A 39 17.72 18.36 -23.20
C LYS A 39 17.98 16.97 -22.62
N PRO A 40 19.02 16.23 -23.05
CA PRO A 40 19.36 14.94 -22.47
C PRO A 40 19.72 15.07 -20.98
N GLN A 41 20.50 16.08 -20.58
CA GLN A 41 20.90 16.28 -19.19
C GLN A 41 19.74 16.68 -18.27
N ILE A 42 18.73 17.40 -18.79
CA ILE A 42 17.51 17.74 -18.02
C ILE A 42 16.66 16.48 -17.85
N ALA A 43 16.49 15.67 -18.90
CA ALA A 43 15.78 14.41 -18.84
C ALA A 43 16.47 13.41 -17.89
N GLU A 44 17.80 13.29 -17.97
CA GLU A 44 18.65 12.48 -17.09
C GLU A 44 18.43 12.86 -15.60
N LYS A 45 18.57 14.14 -15.26
CA LYS A 45 18.34 14.60 -13.89
C LYS A 45 16.91 14.31 -13.40
N GLN A 46 15.92 14.42 -14.29
CA GLN A 46 14.54 14.15 -13.96
C GLN A 46 14.31 12.66 -13.67
N LEU A 47 14.86 11.76 -14.49
CA LEU A 47 14.77 10.30 -14.28
C LEU A 47 15.43 9.89 -12.96
N ILE A 48 16.58 10.45 -12.62
CA ILE A 48 17.24 10.18 -11.33
C ILE A 48 16.36 10.59 -10.16
N VAL A 49 15.76 11.79 -10.20
CA VAL A 49 14.86 12.27 -9.14
C VAL A 49 13.61 11.40 -9.05
N GLU A 50 13.00 11.06 -10.19
CA GLU A 50 11.81 10.21 -10.23
C GLU A 50 12.12 8.78 -9.72
N GLY A 51 13.25 8.21 -10.09
CA GLY A 51 13.69 6.90 -9.61
C GLY A 51 13.89 6.88 -8.09
N HIS A 52 14.57 7.86 -7.54
CA HIS A 52 14.74 7.97 -6.08
C HIS A 52 13.43 8.26 -5.36
N ASN A 53 12.52 9.07 -5.92
CA ASN A 53 11.21 9.27 -5.35
C ASN A 53 10.40 7.95 -5.32
N ALA A 54 10.50 7.15 -6.37
CA ALA A 54 9.86 5.84 -6.41
C ALA A 54 10.43 4.89 -5.34
N LEU A 55 11.76 4.87 -5.13
CA LEU A 55 12.38 4.12 -4.03
C LEU A 55 11.87 4.58 -2.65
N ASN A 56 11.83 5.89 -2.43
CA ASN A 56 11.47 6.48 -1.12
C ASN A 56 10.03 6.14 -0.67
N ILE A 57 9.17 5.79 -1.61
CA ILE A 57 7.77 5.39 -1.34
C ILE A 57 7.52 3.89 -1.57
N GLY A 58 8.58 3.08 -1.68
CA GLY A 58 8.49 1.63 -1.82
C GLY A 58 8.07 1.12 -3.21
N ARG A 59 8.05 1.98 -4.25
CA ARG A 59 7.68 1.59 -5.61
C ARG A 59 8.88 1.03 -6.38
N TYR A 60 9.44 -0.07 -5.89
CA TYR A 60 10.70 -0.64 -6.39
C TYR A 60 10.65 -1.08 -7.86
N ALA A 61 9.53 -1.62 -8.32
CA ALA A 61 9.37 -1.99 -9.73
C ALA A 61 9.41 -0.79 -10.68
N ASP A 62 8.81 0.34 -10.28
CA ASP A 62 8.88 1.57 -11.05
C ASP A 62 10.29 2.17 -10.99
N ALA A 63 10.91 2.19 -9.82
CA ALA A 63 12.27 2.65 -9.65
C ALA A 63 13.24 1.88 -10.55
N LYS A 64 13.13 0.55 -10.58
CA LYS A 64 13.92 -0.31 -11.48
C LYS A 64 13.76 0.11 -12.92
N ARG A 65 12.53 0.21 -13.42
CA ARG A 65 12.25 0.61 -14.81
C ARG A 65 12.84 2.00 -15.14
N ILE A 66 12.71 2.95 -14.23
CA ILE A 66 13.21 4.32 -14.41
C ILE A 66 14.75 4.34 -14.46
N PHE A 67 15.42 3.62 -13.56
CA PHE A 67 16.89 3.56 -13.57
C PHE A 67 17.45 2.78 -14.77
N GLU A 68 16.75 1.73 -15.23
CA GLU A 68 17.09 1.04 -16.47
C GLU A 68 16.98 1.97 -17.69
N GLU A 69 15.97 2.85 -17.72
CA GLU A 69 15.81 3.84 -18.77
C GLU A 69 16.94 4.89 -18.74
N GLU A 70 17.28 5.38 -17.55
CA GLU A 70 18.40 6.30 -17.35
C GLU A 70 19.73 5.68 -17.80
N LEU A 71 20.00 4.43 -17.46
CA LEU A 71 21.23 3.74 -17.85
C LEU A 71 21.33 3.43 -19.35
N LYS A 72 20.22 3.42 -20.09
CA LYS A 72 20.25 3.40 -21.57
C LYS A 72 20.70 4.74 -22.13
N ILE A 73 20.40 5.86 -21.47
CA ILE A 73 20.82 7.22 -21.86
C ILE A 73 22.26 7.47 -21.45
N ASN A 74 22.57 7.17 -20.16
CA ASN A 74 23.89 7.35 -19.58
C ASN A 74 24.37 6.08 -18.86
N PRO A 75 25.04 5.13 -19.54
CA PRO A 75 25.50 3.88 -18.95
C PRO A 75 26.52 4.04 -17.81
N GLN A 76 27.14 5.21 -17.66
CA GLN A 76 28.12 5.50 -16.62
C GLN A 76 27.53 6.21 -15.39
N ASN A 77 26.21 6.41 -15.35
CA ASN A 77 25.54 7.07 -14.24
C ASN A 77 25.57 6.19 -12.98
N GLN A 78 26.48 6.52 -12.05
CA GLN A 78 26.65 5.74 -10.82
C GLN A 78 25.45 5.80 -9.90
N GLN A 79 24.69 6.91 -9.88
CA GLN A 79 23.48 7.05 -9.06
C GLN A 79 22.38 6.13 -9.59
N ALA A 80 22.17 6.09 -10.91
CA ALA A 80 21.22 5.15 -11.52
C ALA A 80 21.63 3.70 -11.30
N ALA A 81 22.90 3.37 -11.45
CA ALA A 81 23.41 2.02 -11.22
C ALA A 81 23.24 1.57 -9.77
N TRP A 82 23.44 2.47 -8.80
CA TRP A 82 23.19 2.18 -7.38
C TRP A 82 21.71 2.04 -7.11
N GLY A 83 20.86 2.98 -7.57
CA GLY A 83 19.42 2.91 -7.42
C GLY A 83 18.82 1.64 -8.04
N LEU A 84 19.34 1.19 -9.18
CA LEU A 84 18.95 -0.07 -9.80
C LEU A 84 19.25 -1.27 -8.90
N LYS A 85 20.46 -1.34 -8.31
CA LYS A 85 20.83 -2.40 -7.36
C LYS A 85 19.87 -2.44 -6.16
N ILE A 86 19.53 -1.28 -5.58
CA ILE A 86 18.57 -1.18 -4.49
C ILE A 86 17.20 -1.73 -4.92
N ALA A 87 16.72 -1.33 -6.09
CA ALA A 87 15.43 -1.78 -6.60
C ALA A 87 15.40 -3.31 -6.89
N GLU A 88 16.53 -3.87 -7.35
CA GLU A 88 16.63 -5.29 -7.66
C GLU A 88 16.72 -6.16 -6.41
N ILE A 89 17.49 -5.75 -5.40
CA ILE A 89 17.63 -6.54 -4.17
C ILE A 89 16.31 -6.70 -3.44
N ARG A 90 15.41 -5.72 -3.52
CA ARG A 90 14.07 -5.83 -2.94
C ARG A 90 13.28 -7.02 -3.48
N GLN A 91 13.49 -7.41 -4.73
CA GLN A 91 12.82 -8.56 -5.35
C GLN A 91 13.30 -9.90 -4.78
N THR A 92 14.45 -9.92 -4.11
CA THR A 92 15.03 -11.13 -3.48
C THR A 92 14.74 -11.21 -1.97
N PHE A 93 13.92 -10.30 -1.41
CA PHE A 93 13.73 -10.16 0.03
C PHE A 93 13.39 -11.48 0.76
N PHE A 94 12.56 -12.33 0.14
CA PHE A 94 12.19 -13.65 0.70
C PHE A 94 13.11 -14.80 0.24
N GLN A 95 14.20 -14.50 -0.47
CA GLN A 95 15.14 -15.51 -0.94
C GLN A 95 16.30 -15.68 0.06
N PRO A 96 16.90 -16.87 0.18
CA PRO A 96 18.03 -17.10 1.08
C PRO A 96 19.22 -16.16 0.82
N GLU A 97 19.41 -15.76 -0.43
CA GLU A 97 20.50 -14.91 -0.88
C GLU A 97 20.36 -13.44 -0.46
N PHE A 98 19.18 -13.02 0.00
CA PHE A 98 18.91 -11.62 0.37
C PHE A 98 19.89 -11.12 1.43
N LYS A 99 20.15 -11.94 2.48
CA LYS A 99 21.06 -11.53 3.57
C LYS A 99 22.48 -11.25 3.08
N GLU A 100 23.04 -12.13 2.25
CA GLU A 100 24.39 -11.94 1.68
C GLU A 100 24.43 -10.71 0.78
N ALA A 101 23.42 -10.53 -0.05
CA ALA A 101 23.34 -9.40 -0.97
C ALA A 101 23.23 -8.07 -0.22
N ILE A 102 22.39 -7.97 0.84
CA ILE A 102 22.26 -6.73 1.62
C ILE A 102 23.52 -6.44 2.44
N ASP A 103 24.19 -7.45 2.98
CA ASP A 103 25.48 -7.28 3.65
C ASP A 103 26.56 -6.74 2.71
N SER A 104 26.60 -7.23 1.47
CA SER A 104 27.51 -6.72 0.44
C SER A 104 27.24 -5.25 0.10
N LEU A 105 25.95 -4.84 0.02
CA LEU A 105 25.61 -3.43 -0.18
C LEU A 105 25.97 -2.57 1.02
N TYR A 106 25.74 -3.08 2.24
CA TYR A 106 26.12 -2.37 3.47
C TYR A 106 27.62 -2.14 3.58
N GLN A 107 28.45 -3.12 3.19
CA GLN A 107 29.91 -2.94 3.14
C GLN A 107 30.34 -1.88 2.12
N GLN A 108 29.64 -1.75 1.00
CA GLN A 108 29.90 -0.75 -0.02
C GLN A 108 29.46 0.66 0.41
N ASN A 109 28.30 0.77 1.05
CA ASN A 109 27.75 2.05 1.51
C ASN A 109 26.92 1.87 2.80
N PRO A 110 27.51 1.88 3.99
CA PRO A 110 26.82 1.69 5.26
C PRO A 110 25.88 2.86 5.62
N ASN A 111 26.01 3.99 4.95
CA ASN A 111 25.20 5.18 5.16
C ASN A 111 24.09 5.33 4.10
N ASP A 112 23.79 4.28 3.34
CA ASP A 112 22.64 4.32 2.43
C ASP A 112 21.33 4.05 3.19
N ALA A 113 20.36 4.94 3.02
CA ALA A 113 19.09 4.87 3.74
C ALA A 113 18.27 3.61 3.38
N HIS A 114 18.29 3.18 2.10
CA HIS A 114 17.55 1.99 1.68
C HIS A 114 18.24 0.69 2.11
N VAL A 115 19.58 0.67 2.15
CA VAL A 115 20.34 -0.46 2.70
C VAL A 115 20.00 -0.65 4.19
N ASN A 116 19.96 0.45 4.94
CA ASN A 116 19.57 0.38 6.36
C ASN A 116 18.08 0.02 6.53
N LEU A 117 17.18 0.51 5.69
CA LEU A 117 15.78 0.08 5.66
C LEU A 117 15.67 -1.45 5.50
N PHE A 118 16.34 -2.02 4.50
CA PHE A 118 16.29 -3.46 4.24
C PHE A 118 16.93 -4.32 5.35
N LEU A 119 17.96 -3.80 6.01
CA LEU A 119 18.47 -4.45 7.22
C LEU A 119 17.45 -4.40 8.36
N GLY A 120 16.76 -3.28 8.54
CA GLY A 120 15.66 -3.16 9.49
C GLY A 120 14.57 -4.20 9.23
N GLU A 121 14.09 -4.30 8.00
CA GLU A 121 13.10 -5.29 7.58
C GLU A 121 13.61 -6.74 7.81
N PHE A 122 14.86 -7.02 7.46
CA PHE A 122 15.45 -8.34 7.70
C PHE A 122 15.46 -8.68 9.19
N TYR A 123 15.85 -7.76 10.06
CA TYR A 123 15.87 -8.01 11.51
C TYR A 123 14.46 -8.09 12.09
N ALA A 124 13.50 -7.31 11.60
CA ALA A 124 12.10 -7.40 12.01
C ALA A 124 11.51 -8.78 11.69
N THR A 125 11.72 -9.29 10.48
CA THR A 125 11.23 -10.61 10.06
C THR A 125 11.95 -11.79 10.73
N ASN A 126 13.13 -11.56 11.34
CA ASN A 126 13.88 -12.57 12.10
C ASN A 126 13.75 -12.39 13.62
N ASP A 127 12.66 -11.80 14.09
CA ASP A 127 12.33 -11.64 15.52
C ASP A 127 13.44 -10.92 16.33
N GLN A 128 14.05 -9.89 15.74
CA GLN A 128 15.06 -9.04 16.35
C GLN A 128 14.60 -7.56 16.35
N PRO A 129 13.50 -7.22 17.04
CA PRO A 129 12.87 -5.91 16.94
C PRO A 129 13.77 -4.74 17.36
N ASP A 130 14.61 -4.92 18.36
CA ASP A 130 15.53 -3.86 18.81
C ASP A 130 16.53 -3.46 17.74
N LYS A 131 17.06 -4.45 16.99
CA LYS A 131 17.94 -4.16 15.86
C LYS A 131 17.18 -3.54 14.69
N ALA A 132 15.96 -3.99 14.44
CA ALA A 132 15.11 -3.42 13.43
C ALA A 132 14.87 -1.92 13.69
N VAL A 133 14.50 -1.54 14.91
CA VAL A 133 14.36 -0.13 15.32
C VAL A 133 15.64 0.65 15.01
N GLN A 134 16.81 0.15 15.43
CA GLN A 134 18.08 0.83 15.19
C GLN A 134 18.35 1.10 13.71
N TYR A 135 18.10 0.12 12.84
CA TYR A 135 18.33 0.28 11.41
C TYR A 135 17.28 1.18 10.74
N TYR A 136 16.00 1.13 11.16
CA TYR A 136 14.99 2.07 10.67
C TYR A 136 15.31 3.51 11.08
N GLU A 137 15.74 3.74 12.34
CA GLU A 137 16.17 5.06 12.79
C GLU A 137 17.40 5.57 12.01
N GLN A 138 18.37 4.69 11.71
CA GLN A 138 19.50 5.04 10.85
C GLN A 138 19.04 5.42 9.44
N ALA A 139 18.15 4.65 8.84
CA ALA A 139 17.56 4.95 7.53
C ALA A 139 16.88 6.32 7.50
N ILE A 140 16.04 6.62 8.50
CA ILE A 140 15.36 7.91 8.68
C ILE A 140 16.37 9.05 8.90
N GLY A 141 17.42 8.81 9.69
CA GLY A 141 18.48 9.80 9.94
C GLY A 141 19.24 10.16 8.68
N GLN A 142 19.42 9.23 7.75
CA GLN A 142 20.09 9.43 6.47
C GLN A 142 19.17 10.03 5.41
N ASN A 143 17.89 9.64 5.41
CA ASN A 143 16.87 10.17 4.52
C ASN A 143 15.52 10.31 5.23
N SER A 144 15.26 11.47 5.78
CA SER A 144 13.99 11.77 6.47
C SER A 144 12.76 11.79 5.56
N LYS A 145 12.92 11.64 4.25
CA LYS A 145 11.83 11.51 3.26
C LYS A 145 11.60 10.07 2.83
N LEU A 146 12.20 9.10 3.50
CA LEU A 146 11.99 7.68 3.23
C LEU A 146 10.70 7.23 3.94
N ALA A 147 9.57 7.41 3.25
CA ALA A 147 8.23 7.12 3.80
C ALA A 147 8.08 5.66 4.25
N GLU A 148 8.71 4.73 3.53
CA GLU A 148 8.71 3.30 3.86
C GLU A 148 9.35 3.04 5.23
N ALA A 149 10.50 3.69 5.54
CA ALA A 149 11.15 3.51 6.85
C ALA A 149 10.27 4.01 8.01
N HIS A 150 9.57 5.12 7.84
CA HIS A 150 8.61 5.59 8.82
C HIS A 150 7.43 4.63 8.98
N TYR A 151 6.93 4.09 7.88
CA TYR A 151 5.83 3.11 7.89
C TYR A 151 6.24 1.81 8.59
N ASP A 152 7.40 1.25 8.27
CA ASP A 152 7.87 -0.01 8.87
C ASP A 152 8.19 0.17 10.36
N LEU A 153 8.76 1.32 10.74
CA LEU A 153 8.98 1.66 12.14
C LEU A 153 7.63 1.81 12.89
N ALA A 154 6.63 2.41 12.24
CA ALA A 154 5.29 2.52 12.81
C ALA A 154 4.65 1.14 13.03
N MET A 155 4.77 0.23 12.05
CA MET A 155 4.29 -1.14 12.19
C MET A 155 4.98 -1.87 13.36
N LEU A 156 6.28 -1.71 13.50
CA LEU A 156 7.04 -2.33 14.58
C LEU A 156 6.64 -1.78 15.96
N TYR A 157 6.45 -0.47 16.09
CA TYR A 157 5.93 0.13 17.34
C TYR A 157 4.50 -0.31 17.64
N ASP A 158 3.65 -0.47 16.62
CA ASP A 158 2.29 -1.01 16.78
C ASP A 158 2.32 -2.45 17.31
N GLN A 159 3.19 -3.31 16.78
CA GLN A 159 3.40 -4.68 17.26
C GLN A 159 3.88 -4.73 18.72
N GLN A 160 4.72 -3.77 19.11
CA GLN A 160 5.19 -3.62 20.50
C GLN A 160 4.15 -3.00 21.43
N GLY A 161 2.97 -2.61 20.94
CA GLY A 161 1.93 -1.92 21.70
C GLY A 161 2.24 -0.44 22.01
N ASN A 162 3.29 0.12 21.40
CA ASN A 162 3.64 1.53 21.52
C ASN A 162 2.85 2.38 20.51
N TYR A 163 1.54 2.45 20.72
CA TYR A 163 0.62 3.09 19.76
C TYR A 163 0.87 4.57 19.53
N GLU A 164 1.38 5.31 20.54
CA GLU A 164 1.69 6.73 20.36
C GLU A 164 2.89 6.94 19.42
N ALA A 165 3.96 6.14 19.56
CA ALA A 165 5.08 6.18 18.64
C ALA A 165 4.64 5.72 17.23
N ALA A 166 3.86 4.63 17.14
CA ALA A 166 3.31 4.14 15.88
C ALA A 166 2.50 5.22 15.16
N LYS A 167 1.63 5.95 15.87
CA LYS A 167 0.85 7.06 15.31
C LYS A 167 1.74 8.17 14.75
N VAL A 168 2.78 8.57 15.49
CA VAL A 168 3.71 9.63 15.05
C VAL A 168 4.39 9.24 13.75
N GLU A 169 4.94 8.03 13.68
CA GLU A 169 5.65 7.57 12.50
C GLU A 169 4.70 7.33 11.31
N SER A 170 3.48 6.81 11.55
CA SER A 170 2.44 6.70 10.51
C SER A 170 2.07 8.05 9.90
N LEU A 171 1.91 9.08 10.74
CA LEU A 171 1.61 10.45 10.26
C LEU A 171 2.76 11.02 9.42
N ARG A 172 4.02 10.74 9.79
CA ARG A 172 5.19 11.14 8.99
C ARG A 172 5.20 10.46 7.62
N ALA A 173 4.93 9.14 7.58
CA ALA A 173 4.82 8.42 6.32
C ALA A 173 3.73 9.02 5.41
N ILE A 174 2.55 9.35 5.97
CA ILE A 174 1.43 9.97 5.25
C ILE A 174 1.77 11.38 4.76
N ASP A 175 2.49 12.17 5.55
CA ASP A 175 2.90 13.53 5.18
C ASP A 175 3.87 13.52 3.99
N ILE A 176 4.78 12.55 3.96
CA ILE A 176 5.70 12.35 2.84
C ILE A 176 4.95 11.83 1.60
N SER A 177 4.09 10.82 1.77
CA SER A 177 3.33 10.21 0.67
C SER A 177 1.97 9.68 1.17
N PRO A 178 0.84 10.28 0.80
CA PRO A 178 -0.48 9.90 1.32
C PRO A 178 -1.06 8.67 0.61
N ILE A 179 -0.31 7.59 0.50
CA ILE A 179 -0.78 6.36 -0.12
C ILE A 179 -1.69 5.55 0.81
N PRO A 180 -2.59 4.70 0.26
CA PRO A 180 -3.60 4.00 1.06
C PRO A 180 -3.04 3.12 2.18
N LYS A 181 -1.92 2.43 1.98
CA LYS A 181 -1.35 1.53 3.00
C LYS A 181 -0.92 2.26 4.27
N TYR A 182 -0.37 3.48 4.15
CA TYR A 182 0.05 4.25 5.33
C TYR A 182 -1.14 4.75 6.14
N ARG A 183 -2.22 5.19 5.44
CA ARG A 183 -3.48 5.56 6.12
C ARG A 183 -4.18 4.36 6.74
N ASN A 184 -4.10 3.20 6.09
CA ASN A 184 -4.64 1.96 6.64
C ASN A 184 -3.93 1.58 7.94
N ASN A 185 -2.60 1.67 7.98
CA ASN A 185 -1.83 1.44 9.20
C ASN A 185 -2.24 2.40 10.33
N LEU A 186 -2.33 3.71 10.05
CA LEU A 186 -2.81 4.69 11.04
C LEU A 186 -4.23 4.35 11.55
N GLY A 187 -5.12 3.95 10.65
CA GLY A 187 -6.46 3.47 11.02
C GLY A 187 -6.40 2.27 11.95
N THR A 188 -5.51 1.31 11.70
CA THR A 188 -5.28 0.13 12.57
C THR A 188 -4.76 0.53 13.94
N VAL A 189 -3.82 1.47 14.02
CA VAL A 189 -3.34 2.02 15.29
C VAL A 189 -4.48 2.66 16.10
N TYR A 190 -5.33 3.46 15.46
CA TYR A 190 -6.52 4.02 16.13
C TYR A 190 -7.50 2.95 16.56
N PHE A 191 -7.72 1.92 15.74
CA PHE A 191 -8.60 0.80 16.09
C PHE A 191 -8.12 0.06 17.36
N LYS A 192 -6.81 -0.24 17.46
CA LYS A 192 -6.22 -0.89 18.62
C LYS A 192 -6.32 -0.03 19.89
N GLN A 193 -6.29 1.28 19.75
CA GLN A 193 -6.58 2.23 20.83
C GLN A 193 -8.09 2.40 21.14
N GLN A 194 -8.96 1.70 20.45
CA GLN A 194 -10.43 1.84 20.50
C GLN A 194 -10.95 3.22 20.07
N HIS A 195 -10.15 3.99 19.35
CA HIS A 195 -10.54 5.26 18.75
C HIS A 195 -11.24 4.99 17.41
N TYR A 196 -12.43 4.40 17.49
CA TYR A 196 -13.15 3.86 16.32
C TYR A 196 -13.54 4.92 15.29
N GLU A 197 -13.91 6.12 15.71
CA GLU A 197 -14.27 7.21 14.79
C GLU A 197 -13.07 7.68 13.97
N GLU A 198 -11.90 7.82 14.61
CA GLU A 198 -10.66 8.18 13.94
C GLU A 198 -10.24 7.08 12.96
N ALA A 199 -10.32 5.82 13.37
CA ALA A 199 -9.99 4.69 12.51
C ALA A 199 -10.87 4.66 11.25
N ILE A 200 -12.20 4.76 11.40
CA ILE A 200 -13.15 4.82 10.27
C ILE A 200 -12.84 6.02 9.37
N ARG A 201 -12.46 7.15 9.94
CA ARG A 201 -12.12 8.35 9.19
C ARG A 201 -10.87 8.15 8.33
N GLU A 202 -9.81 7.54 8.86
CA GLU A 202 -8.60 7.26 8.09
C GLU A 202 -8.85 6.20 7.01
N TYR A 203 -9.55 5.12 7.32
CA TYR A 203 -9.94 4.13 6.32
C TYR A 203 -10.83 4.74 5.22
N GLY A 204 -11.77 5.60 5.58
CA GLY A 204 -12.69 6.25 4.64
C GLY A 204 -12.01 7.23 3.67
N ARG A 205 -10.78 7.68 3.95
CA ARG A 205 -9.98 8.47 3.02
C ARG A 205 -9.38 7.64 1.89
N ASN A 206 -9.33 6.33 2.04
CA ASN A 206 -8.80 5.39 1.06
C ASN A 206 -9.90 4.96 0.09
N LYS A 207 -10.13 5.75 -0.95
CA LYS A 207 -11.12 5.40 -1.98
C LYS A 207 -10.62 4.21 -2.81
N GLU A 208 -11.52 3.27 -3.08
CA GLU A 208 -11.23 2.11 -3.93
C GLU A 208 -10.04 1.26 -3.43
N TYR A 209 -9.85 1.22 -2.11
CA TYR A 209 -8.86 0.36 -1.45
C TYR A 209 -9.60 -0.71 -0.62
N PRO A 210 -9.72 -1.95 -1.12
CA PRO A 210 -10.60 -2.97 -0.52
C PRO A 210 -10.27 -3.31 0.92
N LEU A 211 -8.98 -3.32 1.30
CA LEU A 211 -8.56 -3.60 2.68
C LEU A 211 -9.17 -2.61 3.67
N SER A 212 -9.12 -1.30 3.38
CA SER A 212 -9.70 -0.29 4.28
C SER A 212 -11.21 -0.47 4.49
N ALA A 213 -11.94 -0.95 3.48
CA ALA A 213 -13.35 -1.27 3.65
C ALA A 213 -13.56 -2.50 4.55
N LEU A 214 -12.72 -3.54 4.44
CA LEU A 214 -12.79 -4.69 5.34
C LEU A 214 -12.42 -4.31 6.77
N GLU A 215 -11.41 -3.49 6.98
CA GLU A 215 -11.03 -3.00 8.31
C GLU A 215 -12.14 -2.12 8.92
N SER A 216 -12.80 -1.27 8.13
CA SER A 216 -14.00 -0.55 8.60
C SER A 216 -15.12 -1.50 9.01
N ALA A 217 -15.33 -2.58 8.26
CA ALA A 217 -16.35 -3.58 8.61
C ALA A 217 -16.06 -4.27 9.95
N LYS A 218 -14.77 -4.54 10.27
CA LYS A 218 -14.37 -5.10 11.57
C LYS A 218 -14.75 -4.16 12.71
N ILE A 219 -14.54 -2.85 12.56
CA ILE A 219 -14.98 -1.87 13.57
C ILE A 219 -16.49 -1.98 13.80
N TYR A 220 -17.27 -2.06 12.73
CA TYR A 220 -18.72 -2.18 12.85
C TYR A 220 -19.16 -3.53 13.45
N TRP A 221 -18.36 -4.61 13.36
CA TRP A 221 -18.59 -5.83 14.15
C TRP A 221 -18.41 -5.56 15.65
N HIS A 222 -17.35 -4.84 16.04
CA HIS A 222 -17.11 -4.47 17.45
C HIS A 222 -18.20 -3.56 18.02
N LEU A 223 -18.83 -2.74 17.17
CA LEU A 223 -19.94 -1.87 17.55
C LEU A 223 -21.33 -2.53 17.41
N GLU A 224 -21.40 -3.80 17.02
CA GLU A 224 -22.62 -4.57 16.74
C GLU A 224 -23.48 -4.00 15.57
N TYR A 225 -22.94 -3.13 14.74
CA TYR A 225 -23.63 -2.56 13.60
C TYR A 225 -23.49 -3.43 12.36
N LEU A 226 -24.08 -4.65 12.42
CA LEU A 226 -23.93 -5.68 11.39
C LEU A 226 -24.34 -5.23 9.97
N SER A 227 -25.32 -4.35 9.85
CA SER A 227 -25.77 -3.81 8.54
C SER A 227 -24.69 -2.94 7.89
N GLN A 228 -24.00 -2.13 8.69
CA GLN A 228 -22.87 -1.31 8.24
C GLN A 228 -21.69 -2.20 7.86
N ALA A 229 -21.35 -3.18 8.70
CA ALA A 229 -20.30 -4.16 8.40
C ALA A 229 -20.56 -4.83 7.04
N LEU A 230 -21.80 -5.32 6.84
CA LEU A 230 -22.23 -5.95 5.59
C LEU A 230 -22.07 -5.03 4.37
N SER A 231 -22.41 -3.74 4.52
CA SER A 231 -22.27 -2.74 3.46
C SER A 231 -20.81 -2.56 3.04
N TYR A 232 -19.90 -2.41 4.00
CA TYR A 232 -18.48 -2.25 3.73
C TYR A 232 -17.84 -3.50 3.11
N GLN A 233 -18.25 -4.70 3.55
CA GLN A 233 -17.77 -5.97 2.97
C GLN A 233 -18.23 -6.16 1.53
N LYS A 234 -19.50 -5.85 1.23
CA LYS A 234 -20.01 -5.85 -0.15
C LYS A 234 -19.24 -4.84 -1.02
N GLN A 235 -18.92 -3.67 -0.48
CA GLN A 235 -18.14 -2.67 -1.19
C GLN A 235 -16.70 -3.17 -1.47
N ALA A 236 -16.05 -3.79 -0.49
CA ALA A 236 -14.72 -4.39 -0.68
C ALA A 236 -14.73 -5.47 -1.77
N ILE A 237 -15.71 -6.37 -1.75
CA ILE A 237 -15.85 -7.42 -2.77
C ILE A 237 -16.06 -6.81 -4.15
N LYS A 238 -16.94 -5.81 -4.28
CA LYS A 238 -17.16 -5.09 -5.54
C LYS A 238 -15.85 -4.52 -6.10
N TRP A 239 -15.00 -3.94 -5.26
CA TRP A 239 -13.70 -3.43 -5.69
C TRP A 239 -12.70 -4.53 -6.05
N LEU A 240 -12.72 -5.66 -5.32
CA LEU A 240 -11.87 -6.83 -5.63
C LEU A 240 -12.29 -7.54 -6.94
N GLU A 241 -13.53 -7.37 -7.37
CA GLU A 241 -14.05 -7.92 -8.63
C GLU A 241 -13.84 -6.97 -9.83
N ASP A 242 -13.50 -5.70 -9.59
CA ASP A 242 -13.27 -4.68 -10.61
C ASP A 242 -11.80 -4.70 -11.08
N GLU A 243 -11.55 -5.15 -12.31
CA GLU A 243 -10.22 -5.26 -12.89
C GLU A 243 -9.50 -3.91 -12.97
N MET A 244 -10.23 -2.82 -13.25
CA MET A 244 -9.65 -1.48 -13.35
C MET A 244 -9.18 -0.99 -11.97
N ILE A 245 -9.97 -1.23 -10.93
CA ILE A 245 -9.59 -0.90 -9.55
C ILE A 245 -8.40 -1.76 -9.11
N MET A 246 -8.45 -3.07 -9.36
CA MET A 246 -7.40 -3.99 -8.96
C MET A 246 -6.11 -3.86 -9.80
N SER A 247 -6.14 -3.20 -10.96
CA SER A 247 -4.93 -2.88 -11.71
C SER A 247 -4.11 -1.73 -11.13
N LYS A 248 -4.65 -0.97 -10.20
CA LYS A 248 -3.93 0.11 -9.52
C LYS A 248 -2.77 -0.45 -8.69
N PRO A 249 -1.57 0.15 -8.73
CA PRO A 249 -0.40 -0.34 -8.01
C PRO A 249 -0.66 -0.60 -6.52
N GLU A 250 -1.33 0.32 -5.84
CA GLU A 250 -1.67 0.21 -4.42
C GLU A 250 -2.57 -0.98 -4.09
N ASN A 251 -3.39 -1.46 -5.02
CA ASN A 251 -4.27 -2.62 -4.83
C ASN A 251 -3.59 -3.94 -5.17
N GLN A 252 -2.45 -3.90 -5.85
CA GLN A 252 -1.63 -5.09 -6.14
C GLN A 252 -0.69 -5.44 -4.99
N GLU A 253 -0.42 -4.49 -4.08
CA GLU A 253 0.39 -4.74 -2.90
C GLU A 253 -0.22 -5.83 -2.00
N ALA A 254 0.64 -6.56 -1.29
CA ALA A 254 0.22 -7.54 -0.32
C ALA A 254 -0.54 -6.89 0.85
N TRP A 255 -1.52 -7.62 1.39
CA TRP A 255 -2.16 -7.26 2.64
C TRP A 255 -1.44 -7.96 3.78
N TYR A 256 -0.83 -7.20 4.67
CA TYR A 256 -0.16 -7.73 5.85
C TYR A 256 -1.12 -7.76 7.02
N TYR A 257 -1.19 -8.90 7.67
CA TYR A 257 -1.94 -9.10 8.89
C TYR A 257 -1.01 -9.54 10.00
N GLU A 258 -1.24 -8.96 11.17
CA GLU A 258 -0.56 -9.36 12.38
C GLU A 258 -0.96 -10.79 12.77
N ILE A 259 -0.03 -11.46 13.33
CA ILE A 259 0.12 -12.87 13.50
C ILE A 259 -0.87 -13.52 14.44
N VAL A 260 -1.46 -14.59 13.95
CA VAL A 260 -2.00 -15.65 14.81
C VAL A 260 -0.87 -16.60 15.19
N HIS A 261 -0.58 -16.71 16.47
CA HIS A 261 0.45 -17.60 17.03
C HIS A 261 1.90 -17.35 16.57
N GLY A 262 2.31 -16.09 16.42
CA GLY A 262 3.70 -15.75 16.10
C GLY A 262 4.06 -15.88 14.61
N LYS A 263 3.08 -15.87 13.70
CA LYS A 263 3.28 -16.03 12.27
C LYS A 263 2.57 -14.91 11.49
N GLU A 264 3.29 -14.13 10.71
CA GLU A 264 2.67 -13.15 9.81
C GLU A 264 1.91 -13.84 8.68
N ILE A 265 0.69 -13.37 8.42
CA ILE A 265 -0.11 -13.81 7.30
C ILE A 265 -0.17 -12.67 6.29
N GLU A 266 0.27 -12.97 5.08
CA GLU A 266 0.31 -12.04 3.98
C GLU A 266 -0.63 -12.54 2.87
N LEU A 267 -1.63 -11.74 2.48
CA LEU A 267 -2.49 -12.04 1.35
C LEU A 267 -1.98 -11.33 0.10
N VAL A 268 -1.24 -12.04 -0.73
CA VAL A 268 -0.60 -11.52 -1.94
C VAL A 268 -1.54 -11.63 -3.14
N LYS A 269 -2.09 -12.83 -3.36
CA LYS A 269 -2.89 -13.13 -4.55
C LYS A 269 -4.30 -12.57 -4.45
N LEU A 270 -4.86 -12.16 -5.58
CA LEU A 270 -6.22 -11.65 -5.65
C LEU A 270 -7.26 -12.66 -5.12
N GLU A 271 -7.06 -13.95 -5.41
CA GLU A 271 -7.93 -15.03 -4.94
C GLU A 271 -7.89 -15.18 -3.42
N GLU A 272 -6.73 -14.98 -2.79
CA GLU A 272 -6.57 -14.98 -1.32
C GLU A 272 -7.33 -13.81 -0.71
N LYS A 273 -7.19 -12.61 -1.27
CA LYS A 273 -7.91 -11.40 -0.85
C LYS A 273 -9.42 -11.56 -1.00
N LYS A 274 -9.88 -12.11 -2.14
CA LYS A 274 -11.30 -12.42 -2.37
C LYS A 274 -11.80 -13.48 -1.39
N SER A 275 -11.04 -14.53 -1.15
CA SER A 275 -11.40 -15.60 -0.22
C SER A 275 -11.64 -15.05 1.18
N TYR A 276 -10.73 -14.23 1.69
CA TYR A 276 -10.88 -13.58 2.99
C TYR A 276 -12.10 -12.65 3.03
N ALA A 277 -12.30 -11.81 2.01
CA ALA A 277 -13.44 -10.91 1.94
C ALA A 277 -14.80 -11.64 1.91
N TYR A 278 -14.91 -12.75 1.17
CA TYR A 278 -16.10 -13.59 1.16
C TYR A 278 -16.39 -14.23 2.52
N LEU A 279 -15.34 -14.72 3.21
CA LEU A 279 -15.51 -15.26 4.56
C LEU A 279 -15.99 -14.18 5.54
N CYS A 280 -15.41 -12.98 5.51
CA CYS A 280 -15.89 -11.85 6.31
C CYS A 280 -17.38 -11.53 6.04
N LEU A 281 -17.78 -11.51 4.75
CA LEU A 281 -19.18 -11.28 4.36
C LEU A 281 -20.09 -12.38 4.89
N SER A 282 -19.68 -13.64 4.81
CA SER A 282 -20.49 -14.77 5.28
C SER A 282 -20.72 -14.74 6.80
N VAL A 283 -19.72 -14.27 7.58
CA VAL A 283 -19.87 -14.03 9.03
C VAL A 283 -20.98 -13.02 9.29
N SER A 284 -20.95 -11.85 8.65
CA SER A 284 -21.97 -10.82 8.85
C SER A 284 -23.39 -11.32 8.52
N LEU A 285 -23.55 -12.07 7.43
CA LEU A 285 -24.83 -12.68 7.06
C LEU A 285 -25.30 -13.68 8.11
N TYR A 286 -24.38 -14.54 8.57
CA TYR A 286 -24.67 -15.53 9.60
C TYR A 286 -25.11 -14.89 10.92
N LEU A 287 -24.40 -13.87 11.38
CA LEU A 287 -24.72 -13.13 12.62
C LEU A 287 -26.04 -12.37 12.51
N GLN A 288 -26.45 -11.94 11.31
CA GLN A 288 -27.77 -11.36 11.06
C GLN A 288 -28.89 -12.41 10.95
N GLY A 289 -28.59 -13.71 11.01
CA GLY A 289 -29.54 -14.81 10.87
C GLY A 289 -29.79 -15.27 9.43
N ASP A 290 -29.16 -14.63 8.43
CA ASP A 290 -29.24 -15.07 7.03
C ASP A 290 -28.28 -16.25 6.76
N ARG A 291 -28.68 -17.43 7.23
CA ARG A 291 -27.92 -18.68 7.11
C ARG A 291 -27.75 -19.10 5.65
N GLY A 292 -28.80 -18.95 4.84
CA GLY A 292 -28.77 -19.29 3.41
C GLY A 292 -27.86 -18.37 2.61
N GLY A 293 -27.89 -17.08 2.90
CA GLY A 293 -26.96 -16.11 2.33
C GLY A 293 -25.52 -16.41 2.69
N ALA A 294 -25.22 -16.72 3.96
CA ALA A 294 -23.90 -17.10 4.43
C ALA A 294 -23.37 -18.33 3.71
N GLU A 295 -24.16 -19.41 3.59
CA GLU A 295 -23.80 -20.64 2.90
C GLU A 295 -23.50 -20.41 1.40
N ASN A 296 -24.32 -19.60 0.72
CA ASN A 296 -24.10 -19.24 -0.68
C ASN A 296 -22.76 -18.49 -0.88
N VAL A 297 -22.40 -17.60 0.05
CA VAL A 297 -21.13 -16.87 -0.01
C VAL A 297 -19.94 -17.79 0.27
N VAL A 298 -20.03 -18.69 1.24
CA VAL A 298 -19.00 -19.72 1.51
C VAL A 298 -18.82 -20.63 0.31
N LYS A 299 -19.90 -21.00 -0.40
CA LYS A 299 -19.78 -21.76 -1.64
C LYS A 299 -18.97 -21.02 -2.70
N LYS A 300 -19.26 -19.71 -2.94
CA LYS A 300 -18.45 -18.88 -3.85
C LYS A 300 -16.99 -18.81 -3.43
N GLN A 301 -16.72 -18.72 -2.14
CA GLN A 301 -15.36 -18.71 -1.61
C GLN A 301 -14.64 -20.05 -1.91
N ARG A 302 -15.31 -21.19 -1.74
CA ARG A 302 -14.75 -22.52 -2.02
C ARG A 302 -14.49 -22.78 -3.51
N ASP A 303 -15.18 -22.06 -4.40
CA ASP A 303 -14.95 -22.13 -5.84
C ASP A 303 -13.64 -21.40 -6.25
N LEU A 304 -13.03 -20.61 -5.35
CA LEU A 304 -11.73 -20.00 -5.59
C LEU A 304 -10.61 -21.00 -5.38
N THR A 305 -9.65 -21.03 -6.31
CA THR A 305 -8.43 -21.86 -6.15
C THR A 305 -7.42 -21.12 -5.26
N VAL A 306 -7.43 -21.42 -3.98
CA VAL A 306 -6.57 -20.79 -2.97
C VAL A 306 -5.59 -21.79 -2.39
N ALA A 307 -4.29 -21.55 -2.59
CA ALA A 307 -3.23 -22.45 -2.09
C ALA A 307 -3.06 -22.41 -0.56
N ARG A 308 -3.42 -21.30 0.07
CA ARG A 308 -3.19 -21.02 1.51
C ARG A 308 -4.49 -20.87 2.29
N GLN A 309 -5.49 -21.70 2.02
CA GLN A 309 -6.80 -21.61 2.69
C GLN A 309 -6.71 -21.73 4.22
N ALA A 310 -5.80 -22.57 4.73
CA ALA A 310 -5.61 -22.71 6.18
C ALA A 310 -5.13 -21.42 6.85
N ASP A 311 -4.26 -20.64 6.20
CA ASP A 311 -3.80 -19.34 6.70
C ASP A 311 -4.95 -18.33 6.72
N ILE A 312 -5.80 -18.34 5.68
CA ILE A 312 -6.97 -17.44 5.60
C ILE A 312 -8.00 -17.78 6.68
N ASN A 313 -8.24 -19.04 6.94
CA ASN A 313 -9.13 -19.50 8.01
C ASN A 313 -8.56 -19.12 9.38
N ALA A 314 -7.24 -19.25 9.58
CA ALA A 314 -6.57 -18.85 10.81
C ALA A 314 -6.70 -17.33 11.05
N LEU A 315 -6.52 -16.52 10.00
CA LEU A 315 -6.69 -15.07 10.07
C LEU A 315 -8.12 -14.70 10.49
N LEU A 316 -9.13 -15.24 9.82
CA LEU A 316 -10.52 -14.97 10.19
C LEU A 316 -10.83 -15.47 11.61
N THR A 317 -10.28 -16.61 12.01
CA THR A 317 -10.46 -17.14 13.36
C THR A 317 -9.95 -16.16 14.41
N ALA A 318 -8.78 -15.53 14.18
CA ALA A 318 -8.23 -14.53 15.07
C ALA A 318 -9.11 -13.27 15.17
N ASP A 319 -9.60 -12.77 14.02
CA ASP A 319 -10.54 -11.64 14.02
C ASP A 319 -11.81 -11.94 14.83
N LEU A 320 -12.34 -13.16 14.69
CA LEU A 320 -13.54 -13.57 15.42
C LEU A 320 -13.27 -13.79 16.92
N ASP A 321 -12.08 -14.29 17.29
CA ASP A 321 -11.69 -14.40 18.71
C ASP A 321 -11.50 -13.01 19.35
N ALA A 322 -10.89 -12.07 18.64
CA ALA A 322 -10.79 -10.69 19.08
C ALA A 322 -12.16 -10.03 19.27
N LEU A 323 -13.10 -10.30 18.34
CA LEU A 323 -14.48 -9.81 18.46
C LEU A 323 -15.18 -10.39 19.70
N VAL A 324 -15.04 -11.69 19.98
CA VAL A 324 -15.61 -12.33 21.18
C VAL A 324 -15.00 -11.77 22.46
N GLN A 325 -13.70 -11.53 22.48
CA GLN A 325 -13.00 -10.92 23.63
C GLN A 325 -13.46 -9.47 23.91
N ALA A 326 -13.63 -8.69 22.83
CA ALA A 326 -14.06 -7.30 22.95
C ALA A 326 -15.57 -7.19 23.27
N ASN A 327 -16.35 -8.11 22.75
CA ASN A 327 -17.82 -8.11 22.88
C ASN A 327 -18.36 -9.53 22.87
N GLY A 328 -18.77 -10.03 24.02
CA GLY A 328 -19.31 -11.39 24.17
C GLY A 328 -20.66 -11.66 23.49
N SER A 329 -21.34 -10.63 22.95
CA SER A 329 -22.70 -10.74 22.42
C SER A 329 -22.87 -11.79 21.31
N PHE A 330 -21.81 -12.07 20.56
CA PHE A 330 -21.84 -13.03 19.45
C PHE A 330 -21.12 -14.35 19.72
N ALA A 331 -20.67 -14.61 20.96
CA ALA A 331 -19.80 -15.75 21.28
C ALA A 331 -20.36 -17.10 20.82
N GLU A 332 -21.63 -17.41 21.12
CA GLU A 332 -22.27 -18.65 20.72
C GLU A 332 -22.44 -18.78 19.20
N GLN A 333 -22.85 -17.70 18.54
CA GLN A 333 -23.04 -17.69 17.09
C GLN A 333 -21.70 -17.82 16.36
N ILE A 334 -20.64 -17.17 16.84
CA ILE A 334 -19.29 -17.29 16.29
C ILE A 334 -18.73 -18.70 16.50
N ALA A 335 -18.93 -19.31 17.68
CA ALA A 335 -18.54 -20.71 17.90
C ALA A 335 -19.23 -21.66 16.92
N ALA A 336 -20.55 -21.51 16.74
CA ALA A 336 -21.31 -22.29 15.77
C ALA A 336 -20.87 -22.02 14.32
N TYR A 337 -20.58 -20.78 13.94
CA TYR A 337 -20.06 -20.43 12.63
C TYR A 337 -18.71 -21.12 12.35
N LYS A 338 -17.78 -21.04 13.29
CA LYS A 338 -16.46 -21.68 13.17
C LYS A 338 -16.59 -23.20 12.97
N GLN A 339 -17.45 -23.85 13.73
CA GLN A 339 -17.68 -25.30 13.59
C GLN A 339 -18.23 -25.69 12.22
N LEU A 340 -19.03 -24.83 11.58
CA LEU A 340 -19.67 -25.12 10.31
C LEU A 340 -18.79 -24.82 9.10
N TYR A 341 -17.96 -23.77 9.16
CA TYR A 341 -17.36 -23.17 7.97
C TYR A 341 -15.83 -23.06 8.01
N LEU A 342 -15.18 -23.12 9.17
CA LEU A 342 -13.73 -23.02 9.33
C LEU A 342 -13.12 -24.34 9.83
#